data_67bec19e5e5a03be9f8cf98adb6edcb0
#
_entry.id   67bec19e5e5a03be9f8cf98adb6edcb0
#
_cell.length_a   1.000
_cell.length_b   1.000
_cell.length_c   1.000
_cell.angle_alpha   90.00
_cell.angle_beta   90.00
_cell.angle_gamma   90.00
#
_symmetry.space_group_name_H-M   'P 1'
#
loop_
_entity.id
_entity.type
_entity.pdbx_description
1 polymer ?
#
loop_
_entity_poly.entity_id
_entity_poly.type
_entity_poly.pdbx_seq_one_letter_code
_entity_poly.pdbx_strand_id
1 'polypeptide(L)'
;MLLETRHLSKVYDNKQAVNDLNLQIETGSFTAILGPNGAGKSTTIQMLTGLLQPTAGEILYDNPIKLGVVFQNSVLDDMLTVQENLEIRAGQYKDIDKGKVDSLVNQLGLQNFSTQLYGTLSGGQKRRVDIARALLNSPDILFLDEPTTGLDIQTRKAIWELIHQLQIKEKMTVILTTHYLDEADDADMIYIVDHGQVIAKGSANRIKEQYAQNFLKVFVTDTADLKEILKEEIPFEEVRVNELLIHPETTEK
;
A
#
# COMPACT_ATOMS: atom_id res chain seq x y z
N MET A 1 -3.59 19.46 6.22
CA MET A 1 -2.45 18.51 6.30
C MET A 1 -2.61 17.71 7.58
N LEU A 2 -2.49 16.40 7.59
CA LEU A 2 -2.64 15.57 8.79
C LEU A 2 -1.29 15.09 9.33
N LEU A 3 -0.36 14.76 8.41
CA LEU A 3 0.99 14.31 8.72
C LEU A 3 1.98 14.89 7.72
N GLU A 4 3.12 15.35 8.23
CA GLU A 4 4.27 15.81 7.43
C GLU A 4 5.55 15.17 7.96
N THR A 5 6.46 14.80 7.06
CA THR A 5 7.83 14.45 7.45
C THR A 5 8.81 15.42 6.82
N ARG A 6 9.84 15.78 7.59
CA ARG A 6 10.91 16.67 7.15
C ARG A 6 12.26 16.02 7.35
N HIS A 7 12.98 15.82 6.26
CA HIS A 7 14.33 15.25 6.25
C HIS A 7 14.44 13.92 7.00
N LEU A 8 13.34 13.11 7.00
CA LEU A 8 13.24 11.89 7.76
C LEU A 8 14.27 10.88 7.29
N SER A 9 15.11 10.39 8.22
CA SER A 9 16.20 9.48 7.88
C SER A 9 16.35 8.38 8.92
N LYS A 10 16.77 7.20 8.47
CA LYS A 10 17.09 6.05 9.32
C LYS A 10 18.33 5.33 8.84
N VAL A 11 19.30 5.23 9.74
CA VAL A 11 20.53 4.47 9.54
C VAL A 11 20.54 3.32 10.55
N TYR A 12 20.81 2.11 10.08
CA TYR A 12 21.09 0.91 10.89
C TYR A 12 22.54 0.57 10.71
N ASP A 13 23.32 0.65 11.78
CA ASP A 13 24.78 0.49 11.74
C ASP A 13 25.40 1.34 10.62
N ASN A 14 25.76 0.71 9.49
CA ASN A 14 26.34 1.38 8.33
C ASN A 14 25.41 1.42 7.11
N LYS A 15 24.14 0.93 7.25
CA LYS A 15 23.18 0.90 6.14
C LYS A 15 22.13 1.98 6.31
N GLN A 16 22.09 2.93 5.39
CA GLN A 16 21.01 3.92 5.30
C GLN A 16 19.77 3.28 4.68
N ALA A 17 18.72 3.10 5.50
CA ALA A 17 17.47 2.49 5.09
C ALA A 17 16.46 3.53 4.59
N VAL A 18 16.49 4.74 5.16
CA VAL A 18 15.69 5.90 4.73
C VAL A 18 16.59 7.12 4.73
N ASN A 19 16.53 7.93 3.69
CA ASN A 19 17.41 9.05 3.43
C ASN A 19 16.61 10.26 2.96
N ASP A 20 16.50 11.27 3.81
CA ASP A 20 15.89 12.56 3.49
C ASP A 20 14.45 12.46 2.95
N LEU A 21 13.61 11.63 3.57
CA LEU A 21 12.23 11.38 3.13
C LEU A 21 11.32 12.53 3.57
N ASN A 22 10.66 13.17 2.59
CA ASN A 22 9.74 14.29 2.79
C ASN A 22 8.37 13.91 2.25
N LEU A 23 7.42 13.60 3.16
CA LEU A 23 6.04 13.21 2.86
C LEU A 23 5.06 14.28 3.34
N GLN A 24 3.96 14.43 2.64
CA GLN A 24 2.83 15.30 2.99
C GLN A 24 1.54 14.52 2.80
N ILE A 25 0.80 14.32 3.88
CA ILE A 25 -0.42 13.51 3.91
C ILE A 25 -1.60 14.40 4.30
N GLU A 26 -2.57 14.49 3.42
CA GLU A 26 -3.78 15.25 3.68
C GLU A 26 -4.81 14.41 4.45
N THR A 27 -5.66 15.09 5.21
CA THR A 27 -6.75 14.44 5.94
C THR A 27 -7.74 13.80 4.96
N GLY A 28 -8.08 12.53 5.20
CA GLY A 28 -9.03 11.77 4.39
C GLY A 28 -8.45 11.29 3.05
N SER A 29 -7.15 11.54 2.76
CA SER A 29 -6.52 11.08 1.53
C SER A 29 -6.12 9.61 1.58
N PHE A 30 -6.04 9.02 0.40
CA PHE A 30 -5.38 7.74 0.18
C PHE A 30 -3.99 7.99 -0.42
N THR A 31 -2.93 7.68 0.33
CA THR A 31 -1.54 7.86 -0.08
C THR A 31 -0.86 6.51 -0.23
N ALA A 32 -0.18 6.28 -1.34
CA ALA A 32 0.61 5.09 -1.59
C ALA A 32 2.12 5.40 -1.55
N ILE A 33 2.88 4.56 -0.85
CA ILE A 33 4.36 4.54 -0.87
C ILE A 33 4.77 3.30 -1.68
N LEU A 34 5.14 3.51 -2.92
CA LEU A 34 5.48 2.48 -3.90
C LEU A 34 7.00 2.30 -3.98
N GLY A 35 7.48 1.07 -4.11
CA GLY A 35 8.89 0.83 -4.32
C GLY A 35 9.26 -0.64 -4.20
N PRO A 36 10.46 -1.06 -4.66
CA PRO A 36 10.92 -2.43 -4.57
C PRO A 36 11.13 -2.89 -3.12
N ASN A 37 11.35 -4.20 -2.95
CA ASN A 37 11.73 -4.74 -1.65
C ASN A 37 13.08 -4.17 -1.21
N GLY A 38 13.15 -3.74 0.05
CA GLY A 38 14.35 -3.09 0.58
C GLY A 38 14.46 -1.58 0.32
N ALA A 39 13.48 -0.95 -0.35
CA ALA A 39 13.48 0.50 -0.60
C ALA A 39 13.27 1.37 0.66
N GLY A 40 12.98 0.77 1.83
CA GLY A 40 12.77 1.52 3.08
C GLY A 40 11.29 1.70 3.47
N LYS A 41 10.33 1.13 2.73
CA LYS A 41 8.89 1.30 2.95
C LYS A 41 8.43 0.92 4.37
N SER A 42 8.69 -0.31 4.82
CA SER A 42 8.30 -0.77 6.16
C SER A 42 9.05 -0.01 7.27
N THR A 43 10.32 0.37 7.04
CA THR A 43 11.07 1.24 7.96
C THR A 43 10.37 2.60 8.09
N THR A 44 9.89 3.16 6.99
CA THR A 44 9.12 4.40 6.99
C THR A 44 7.84 4.25 7.80
N ILE A 45 7.03 3.21 7.56
CA ILE A 45 5.82 2.93 8.35
C ILE A 45 6.14 2.82 9.86
N GLN A 46 7.20 2.09 10.22
CA GLN A 46 7.60 1.95 11.63
C GLN A 46 7.99 3.28 12.26
N MET A 47 8.64 4.18 11.54
CA MET A 47 8.93 5.53 12.04
C MET A 47 7.66 6.36 12.15
N LEU A 48 6.80 6.37 11.13
CA LEU A 48 5.53 7.08 11.14
C LEU A 48 4.58 6.61 12.24
N THR A 49 4.65 5.37 12.65
CA THR A 49 3.80 4.81 13.72
C THR A 49 4.43 4.93 15.12
N GLY A 50 5.63 5.50 15.22
CA GLY A 50 6.36 5.64 16.48
C GLY A 50 6.98 4.35 17.02
N LEU A 51 6.91 3.25 16.27
CA LEU A 51 7.54 1.97 16.63
C LEU A 51 9.06 2.00 16.48
N LEU A 52 9.56 2.93 15.69
CA LEU A 52 10.98 3.11 15.43
C LEU A 52 11.34 4.60 15.51
N GLN A 53 12.37 4.94 16.25
CA GLN A 53 12.87 6.32 16.29
C GLN A 53 13.71 6.62 15.03
N PRO A 54 13.48 7.75 14.35
CA PRO A 54 14.33 8.19 13.26
C PRO A 54 15.76 8.51 13.78
N THR A 55 16.75 8.40 12.90
CA THR A 55 18.12 8.83 13.19
C THR A 55 18.28 10.33 13.00
N ALA A 56 17.52 10.92 12.06
CA ALA A 56 17.46 12.36 11.81
C ALA A 56 16.10 12.73 11.19
N GLY A 57 15.80 14.03 11.20
CA GLY A 57 14.53 14.56 10.71
C GLY A 57 13.41 14.50 11.76
N GLU A 58 12.22 14.90 11.35
CA GLU A 58 11.06 14.97 12.24
C GLU A 58 9.79 14.51 11.56
N ILE A 59 8.84 14.07 12.38
CA ILE A 59 7.49 13.67 11.98
C ILE A 59 6.52 14.58 12.72
N LEU A 60 5.71 15.31 11.97
CA LEU A 60 4.76 16.28 12.48
C LEU A 60 3.34 15.78 12.24
N TYR A 61 2.54 15.72 13.30
CA TYR A 61 1.11 15.47 13.24
C TYR A 61 0.36 16.74 13.61
N ASP A 62 -0.70 17.05 12.89
CA ASP A 62 -1.48 18.29 13.10
C ASP A 62 -2.13 18.36 14.50
N ASN A 63 -2.53 17.20 15.04
CA ASN A 63 -3.13 17.04 16.38
C ASN A 63 -2.75 15.68 16.98
N PRO A 64 -3.05 15.43 18.27
CA PRO A 64 -3.03 14.07 18.78
C PRO A 64 -3.99 13.20 17.97
N ILE A 65 -3.46 12.22 17.25
CA ILE A 65 -4.20 11.35 16.34
C ILE A 65 -4.16 9.90 16.80
N LYS A 66 -5.19 9.15 16.45
CA LYS A 66 -5.26 7.70 16.66
C LYS A 66 -4.75 6.98 15.42
N LEU A 67 -3.85 6.03 15.63
CA LEU A 67 -3.26 5.25 14.55
C LEU A 67 -3.81 3.82 14.56
N GLY A 68 -4.19 3.32 13.38
CA GLY A 68 -4.40 1.92 13.09
C GLY A 68 -3.26 1.41 12.22
N VAL A 69 -2.74 0.20 12.50
CA VAL A 69 -1.63 -0.37 11.72
C VAL A 69 -1.96 -1.81 11.36
N VAL A 70 -1.89 -2.14 10.09
CA VAL A 70 -1.91 -3.51 9.59
C VAL A 70 -0.51 -3.84 9.11
N PHE A 71 0.17 -4.71 9.83
CA PHE A 71 1.53 -5.13 9.50
C PHE A 71 1.53 -6.17 8.38
N GLN A 72 2.68 -6.33 7.73
CA GLN A 72 2.88 -7.38 6.74
C GLN A 72 2.62 -8.77 7.35
N ASN A 73 3.17 -9.04 8.54
CA ASN A 73 2.89 -10.23 9.32
C ASN A 73 1.85 -9.90 10.40
N SER A 74 0.88 -10.80 10.61
CA SER A 74 -0.09 -10.63 11.67
C SER A 74 0.55 -10.70 13.05
N VAL A 75 -0.07 -9.97 13.99
CA VAL A 75 0.31 -9.97 15.43
C VAL A 75 -0.77 -10.60 16.31
N LEU A 76 -1.73 -11.30 15.69
CA LEU A 76 -2.82 -11.99 16.38
C LEU A 76 -2.40 -13.41 16.78
N ASP A 77 -3.03 -13.94 17.82
CA ASP A 77 -2.74 -15.27 18.36
C ASP A 77 -3.47 -16.34 17.53
N ASP A 78 -2.70 -17.27 16.96
CA ASP A 78 -3.21 -18.38 16.15
C ASP A 78 -4.07 -19.36 16.95
N MET A 79 -3.92 -19.42 18.28
CA MET A 79 -4.61 -20.36 19.18
C MET A 79 -5.92 -19.79 19.73
N LEU A 80 -6.21 -18.53 19.49
CA LEU A 80 -7.47 -17.87 19.87
C LEU A 80 -8.40 -17.77 18.67
N THR A 81 -9.70 -17.72 18.94
CA THR A 81 -10.70 -17.42 17.92
C THR A 81 -10.55 -15.97 17.41
N VAL A 82 -11.17 -15.68 16.28
CA VAL A 82 -11.24 -14.30 15.77
C VAL A 82 -11.87 -13.36 16.80
N GLN A 83 -13.00 -13.79 17.39
CA GLN A 83 -13.73 -13.02 18.39
C GLN A 83 -12.84 -12.71 19.61
N GLU A 84 -12.20 -13.74 20.19
CA GLU A 84 -11.32 -13.60 21.36
C GLU A 84 -10.14 -12.65 21.08
N ASN A 85 -9.48 -12.79 19.91
CA ASN A 85 -8.41 -11.88 19.51
C ASN A 85 -8.88 -10.41 19.50
N LEU A 86 -10.04 -10.14 18.90
CA LEU A 86 -10.59 -8.79 18.81
C LEU A 86 -11.02 -8.26 20.18
N GLU A 87 -11.65 -9.07 21.02
CA GLU A 87 -12.09 -8.70 22.37
C GLU A 87 -10.93 -8.39 23.30
N ILE A 88 -9.88 -9.24 23.29
CA ILE A 88 -8.65 -9.01 24.07
C ILE A 88 -8.01 -7.69 23.63
N ARG A 89 -7.93 -7.46 22.32
CA ARG A 89 -7.36 -6.20 21.82
C ARG A 89 -8.23 -4.99 22.17
N ALA A 90 -9.55 -5.11 22.07
CA ALA A 90 -10.49 -4.07 22.46
C ALA A 90 -10.33 -3.71 23.94
N GLY A 91 -10.17 -4.71 24.83
CA GLY A 91 -9.95 -4.50 26.26
C GLY A 91 -8.69 -3.74 26.64
N GLN A 92 -7.74 -3.55 25.70
CA GLN A 92 -6.52 -2.75 25.92
C GLN A 92 -6.75 -1.24 25.75
N TYR A 93 -7.86 -0.83 25.14
CA TYR A 93 -8.21 0.57 24.95
C TYR A 93 -9.21 1.04 26.02
N LYS A 94 -9.03 2.26 26.54
CA LYS A 94 -9.83 2.78 27.64
C LYS A 94 -11.27 3.13 27.25
N ASP A 95 -11.47 3.61 26.01
CA ASP A 95 -12.71 4.24 25.56
C ASP A 95 -13.27 3.58 24.30
N ILE A 96 -13.37 2.25 24.29
CA ILE A 96 -14.04 1.52 23.21
C ILE A 96 -15.52 1.34 23.54
N ASP A 97 -16.37 1.64 22.55
CA ASP A 97 -17.81 1.40 22.64
C ASP A 97 -18.12 -0.08 22.82
N LYS A 98 -19.03 -0.37 23.75
CA LYS A 98 -19.60 -1.71 23.88
C LYS A 98 -20.29 -2.08 22.57
N GLY A 99 -19.87 -3.18 21.95
CA GLY A 99 -20.38 -3.61 20.65
C GLY A 99 -19.52 -3.19 19.44
N LYS A 100 -18.40 -2.48 19.65
CA LYS A 100 -17.47 -2.13 18.56
C LYS A 100 -16.93 -3.38 17.84
N VAL A 101 -16.62 -4.45 18.61
CA VAL A 101 -16.16 -5.72 18.04
C VAL A 101 -17.23 -6.31 17.14
N ASP A 102 -18.48 -6.44 17.62
CA ASP A 102 -19.59 -6.99 16.83
C ASP A 102 -19.89 -6.14 15.59
N SER A 103 -19.81 -4.82 15.73
CA SER A 103 -19.95 -3.90 14.60
C SER A 103 -18.89 -4.14 13.53
N LEU A 104 -17.63 -4.30 13.91
CA LEU A 104 -16.53 -4.59 12.98
C LEU A 104 -16.63 -5.99 12.38
N VAL A 105 -17.01 -6.99 13.17
CA VAL A 105 -17.28 -8.36 12.69
C VAL A 105 -18.33 -8.32 11.58
N ASN A 106 -19.38 -7.54 11.75
CA ASN A 106 -20.43 -7.37 10.74
C ASN A 106 -19.93 -6.56 9.53
N GLN A 107 -19.30 -5.42 9.76
CA GLN A 107 -18.86 -4.51 8.71
C GLN A 107 -17.82 -5.15 7.76
N LEU A 108 -16.95 -6.00 8.30
CA LEU A 108 -15.85 -6.63 7.56
C LEU A 108 -16.18 -8.06 7.09
N GLY A 109 -17.42 -8.54 7.33
CA GLY A 109 -17.89 -9.85 6.87
C GLY A 109 -17.18 -11.02 7.58
N LEU A 110 -16.92 -10.89 8.89
CA LEU A 110 -16.22 -11.92 9.67
C LEU A 110 -17.17 -12.93 10.34
N GLN A 111 -18.51 -12.73 10.27
CA GLN A 111 -19.50 -13.50 11.03
C GLN A 111 -19.35 -15.01 10.84
N ASN A 112 -19.08 -15.45 9.59
CA ASN A 112 -19.03 -16.87 9.26
C ASN A 112 -17.84 -17.63 9.85
N PHE A 113 -16.83 -16.89 10.38
CA PHE A 113 -15.62 -17.48 10.95
C PHE A 113 -15.16 -16.80 12.22
N SER A 114 -16.00 -15.96 12.87
CA SER A 114 -15.67 -15.26 14.11
C SER A 114 -15.33 -16.20 15.26
N THR A 115 -15.91 -17.40 15.30
CA THR A 115 -15.66 -18.45 16.29
C THR A 115 -14.57 -19.45 15.88
N GLN A 116 -13.97 -19.32 14.69
CA GLN A 116 -12.86 -20.17 14.27
C GLN A 116 -11.54 -19.68 14.86
N LEU A 117 -10.61 -20.60 15.08
CA LEU A 117 -9.25 -20.27 15.49
C LEU A 117 -8.55 -19.47 14.37
N TYR A 118 -7.91 -18.36 14.74
CA TYR A 118 -7.23 -17.47 13.80
C TYR A 118 -6.20 -18.20 12.95
N GLY A 119 -5.44 -19.15 13.55
CA GLY A 119 -4.43 -19.94 12.86
C GLY A 119 -4.97 -20.78 11.70
N THR A 120 -6.27 -21.14 11.71
CA THR A 120 -6.89 -22.00 10.67
C THR A 120 -7.47 -21.22 9.49
N LEU A 121 -7.45 -19.88 9.54
CA LEU A 121 -8.04 -19.03 8.51
C LEU A 121 -7.19 -18.97 7.24
N SER A 122 -7.84 -18.75 6.10
CA SER A 122 -7.14 -18.41 4.86
C SER A 122 -6.42 -17.04 4.98
N GLY A 123 -5.43 -16.77 4.12
CA GLY A 123 -4.70 -15.51 4.13
C GLY A 123 -5.60 -14.27 4.01
N GLY A 124 -6.61 -14.31 3.14
CA GLY A 124 -7.58 -13.23 2.99
C GLY A 124 -8.48 -13.05 4.22
N GLN A 125 -8.90 -14.13 4.87
CA GLN A 125 -9.65 -14.08 6.12
C GLN A 125 -8.79 -13.46 7.23
N LYS A 126 -7.53 -13.92 7.38
CA LYS A 126 -6.57 -13.34 8.32
C LYS A 126 -6.40 -11.84 8.10
N ARG A 127 -6.24 -11.41 6.84
CA ARG A 127 -6.08 -9.99 6.51
C ARG A 127 -7.31 -9.15 6.89
N ARG A 128 -8.52 -9.65 6.69
CA ARG A 128 -9.75 -8.97 7.15
C ARG A 128 -9.79 -8.81 8.67
N VAL A 129 -9.34 -9.82 9.43
CA VAL A 129 -9.26 -9.75 10.90
C VAL A 129 -8.19 -8.76 11.35
N ASP A 130 -7.03 -8.71 10.67
CA ASP A 130 -5.97 -7.72 10.94
C ASP A 130 -6.47 -6.28 10.73
N ILE A 131 -7.27 -6.06 9.67
CA ILE A 131 -7.93 -4.77 9.42
C ILE A 131 -8.94 -4.47 10.55
N ALA A 132 -9.78 -5.44 10.95
CA ALA A 132 -10.72 -5.27 12.05
C ALA A 132 -9.99 -4.84 13.34
N ARG A 133 -8.90 -5.52 13.68
CA ARG A 133 -8.06 -5.18 14.83
C ARG A 133 -7.52 -3.75 14.76
N ALA A 134 -7.07 -3.32 13.58
CA ALA A 134 -6.53 -1.97 13.39
C ALA A 134 -7.61 -0.88 13.54
N LEU A 135 -8.88 -1.20 13.27
CA LEU A 135 -10.03 -0.29 13.34
C LEU A 135 -10.69 -0.20 14.72
N LEU A 136 -10.33 -1.05 15.68
CA LEU A 136 -10.95 -1.09 17.01
C LEU A 136 -10.94 0.27 17.70
N ASN A 137 -9.84 1.00 17.63
CA ASN A 137 -9.68 2.31 18.26
C ASN A 137 -10.23 3.49 17.42
N SER A 138 -10.99 3.22 16.37
CA SER A 138 -11.49 4.24 15.42
C SER A 138 -10.37 5.21 15.02
N PRO A 139 -9.36 4.73 14.28
CA PRO A 139 -8.18 5.52 13.94
C PRO A 139 -8.48 6.65 12.95
N ASP A 140 -7.72 7.75 13.06
CA ASP A 140 -7.72 8.85 12.10
C ASP A 140 -6.88 8.49 10.87
N ILE A 141 -5.83 7.68 11.07
CA ILE A 141 -4.96 7.15 9.99
C ILE A 141 -4.88 5.63 10.10
N LEU A 142 -5.08 4.95 8.98
CA LEU A 142 -4.83 3.52 8.80
C LEU A 142 -3.57 3.31 7.98
N PHE A 143 -2.54 2.75 8.59
CA PHE A 143 -1.33 2.30 7.92
C PHE A 143 -1.47 0.84 7.50
N LEU A 144 -1.13 0.57 6.24
CA LEU A 144 -1.20 -0.76 5.62
C LEU A 144 0.19 -1.11 5.06
N ASP A 145 0.92 -1.99 5.74
CA ASP A 145 2.25 -2.42 5.27
C ASP A 145 2.10 -3.68 4.42
N GLU A 146 2.17 -3.52 3.09
CA GLU A 146 2.02 -4.57 2.07
C GLU A 146 0.80 -5.50 2.33
N PRO A 147 -0.43 -4.95 2.41
CA PRO A 147 -1.59 -5.66 2.94
C PRO A 147 -2.05 -6.85 2.11
N THR A 148 -1.63 -6.97 0.88
CA THR A 148 -2.10 -7.99 -0.07
C THR A 148 -1.02 -8.96 -0.52
N THR A 149 0.20 -8.82 0.01
CA THR A 149 1.32 -9.71 -0.31
C THR A 149 0.97 -11.17 0.01
N GLY A 150 1.20 -12.06 -0.95
CA GLY A 150 0.91 -13.49 -0.81
C GLY A 150 -0.57 -13.88 -1.02
N LEU A 151 -1.44 -12.94 -1.36
CA LEU A 151 -2.84 -13.21 -1.68
C LEU A 151 -3.06 -13.42 -3.18
N ASP A 152 -4.04 -14.25 -3.52
CA ASP A 152 -4.49 -14.41 -4.90
C ASP A 152 -5.20 -13.14 -5.41
N ILE A 153 -5.37 -13.02 -6.74
CA ILE A 153 -5.91 -11.82 -7.40
C ILE A 153 -7.32 -11.47 -6.92
N GLN A 154 -8.19 -12.48 -6.72
CA GLN A 154 -9.58 -12.23 -6.32
C GLN A 154 -9.64 -11.74 -4.87
N THR A 155 -8.89 -12.38 -3.99
CA THR A 155 -8.77 -12.00 -2.57
C THR A 155 -8.16 -10.60 -2.44
N ARG A 156 -7.14 -10.28 -3.22
CA ARG A 156 -6.53 -8.95 -3.27
C ARG A 156 -7.57 -7.88 -3.63
N LYS A 157 -8.33 -8.09 -4.71
CA LYS A 157 -9.38 -7.17 -5.13
C LYS A 157 -10.44 -6.95 -4.02
N ALA A 158 -10.87 -8.03 -3.35
CA ALA A 158 -11.85 -7.93 -2.27
C ALA A 158 -11.31 -7.16 -1.04
N ILE A 159 -10.01 -7.23 -0.74
CA ILE A 159 -9.37 -6.42 0.32
C ILE A 159 -9.32 -4.95 -0.11
N TRP A 160 -9.00 -4.64 -1.38
CA TRP A 160 -9.00 -3.27 -1.89
C TRP A 160 -10.38 -2.63 -1.85
N GLU A 161 -11.41 -3.32 -2.32
CA GLU A 161 -12.80 -2.85 -2.25
C GLU A 161 -13.20 -2.52 -0.80
N LEU A 162 -12.77 -3.36 0.16
CA LEU A 162 -13.01 -3.13 1.59
C LEU A 162 -12.30 -1.85 2.08
N ILE A 163 -11.01 -1.67 1.76
CA ILE A 163 -10.22 -0.49 2.17
C ILE A 163 -10.82 0.80 1.59
N HIS A 164 -11.21 0.80 0.31
CA HIS A 164 -11.86 1.94 -0.33
C HIS A 164 -13.20 2.28 0.32
N GLN A 165 -14.02 1.27 0.63
CA GLN A 165 -15.28 1.51 1.34
C GLN A 165 -15.06 2.16 2.71
N LEU A 166 -14.04 1.73 3.45
CA LEU A 166 -13.67 2.29 4.75
C LEU A 166 -13.20 3.75 4.59
N GLN A 167 -12.31 4.03 3.62
CA GLN A 167 -11.82 5.39 3.36
C GLN A 167 -12.98 6.36 3.06
N ILE A 168 -13.86 6.00 2.14
CA ILE A 168 -14.96 6.87 1.71
C ILE A 168 -15.99 7.09 2.82
N LYS A 169 -16.43 6.00 3.48
CA LYS A 169 -17.50 6.07 4.50
C LYS A 169 -17.04 6.75 5.78
N GLU A 170 -15.85 6.44 6.23
CA GLU A 170 -15.33 6.92 7.52
C GLU A 170 -14.47 8.19 7.36
N LYS A 171 -14.25 8.66 6.11
CA LYS A 171 -13.32 9.76 5.77
C LYS A 171 -11.93 9.55 6.38
N MET A 172 -11.52 8.29 6.46
CA MET A 172 -10.29 7.86 7.09
C MET A 172 -9.10 8.14 6.16
N THR A 173 -8.01 8.64 6.71
CA THR A 173 -6.76 8.75 5.98
C THR A 173 -6.12 7.37 5.88
N VAL A 174 -5.69 6.96 4.68
CA VAL A 174 -5.05 5.68 4.43
C VAL A 174 -3.65 5.90 3.89
N ILE A 175 -2.67 5.23 4.48
CA ILE A 175 -1.29 5.17 3.99
C ILE A 175 -0.94 3.72 3.72
N LEU A 176 -0.61 3.44 2.46
CA LEU A 176 -0.29 2.11 1.96
C LEU A 176 1.18 2.02 1.59
N THR A 177 1.83 0.91 1.92
CA THR A 177 3.06 0.51 1.23
C THR A 177 2.80 -0.66 0.30
N THR A 178 3.35 -0.62 -0.89
CA THR A 178 3.24 -1.71 -1.88
C THR A 178 4.42 -1.71 -2.85
N HIS A 179 4.59 -2.81 -3.55
CA HIS A 179 5.47 -2.91 -4.71
C HIS A 179 4.68 -3.14 -6.01
N TYR A 180 3.34 -3.13 -5.94
CA TYR A 180 2.43 -3.28 -7.09
C TYR A 180 1.84 -1.91 -7.47
N LEU A 181 2.01 -1.52 -8.73
CA LEU A 181 1.52 -0.23 -9.22
C LEU A 181 -0.03 -0.19 -9.27
N ASP A 182 -0.65 -1.31 -9.62
CA ASP A 182 -2.11 -1.45 -9.69
C ASP A 182 -2.82 -1.21 -8.33
N GLU A 183 -2.13 -1.44 -7.23
CA GLU A 183 -2.65 -1.14 -5.89
C GLU A 183 -2.66 0.35 -5.54
N ALA A 184 -1.89 1.14 -6.26
CA ALA A 184 -1.79 2.58 -6.09
C ALA A 184 -2.63 3.38 -7.12
N ASP A 185 -3.35 2.70 -8.03
CA ASP A 185 -4.07 3.35 -9.12
C ASP A 185 -5.13 4.36 -8.65
N ASP A 186 -5.78 4.08 -7.54
CA ASP A 186 -6.80 4.95 -6.94
C ASP A 186 -6.24 5.89 -5.85
N ALA A 187 -4.91 5.94 -5.67
CA ALA A 187 -4.30 6.82 -4.69
C ALA A 187 -4.34 8.29 -5.13
N ASP A 188 -4.72 9.16 -4.19
CA ASP A 188 -4.68 10.62 -4.38
C ASP A 188 -3.23 11.11 -4.56
N MET A 189 -2.30 10.46 -3.86
CA MET A 189 -0.87 10.76 -3.91
C MET A 189 -0.04 9.47 -3.87
N ILE A 190 0.91 9.36 -4.78
CA ILE A 190 1.89 8.28 -4.82
C ILE A 190 3.28 8.88 -4.56
N TYR A 191 4.03 8.26 -3.67
CA TYR A 191 5.46 8.47 -3.50
C TYR A 191 6.19 7.22 -3.97
N ILE A 192 7.00 7.33 -5.02
CA ILE A 192 7.88 6.24 -5.45
C ILE A 192 9.19 6.36 -4.68
N VAL A 193 9.50 5.31 -3.92
CA VAL A 193 10.68 5.26 -3.07
C VAL A 193 11.65 4.21 -3.58
N ASP A 194 12.91 4.60 -3.75
CA ASP A 194 13.99 3.69 -4.05
C ASP A 194 15.23 4.06 -3.23
N HIS A 195 15.96 3.06 -2.74
CA HIS A 195 17.14 3.25 -1.87
C HIS A 195 16.94 4.27 -0.74
N GLY A 196 15.72 4.28 -0.15
CA GLY A 196 15.36 5.15 0.97
C GLY A 196 15.00 6.59 0.60
N GLN A 197 14.95 6.94 -0.68
CA GLN A 197 14.65 8.29 -1.18
C GLN A 197 13.38 8.32 -2.02
N VAL A 198 12.66 9.45 -2.01
CA VAL A 198 11.57 9.69 -2.95
C VAL A 198 12.17 10.05 -4.30
N ILE A 199 11.99 9.19 -5.31
CA ILE A 199 12.47 9.44 -6.68
C ILE A 199 11.38 10.06 -7.58
N ALA A 200 10.12 9.88 -7.22
CA ALA A 200 8.99 10.51 -7.91
C ALA A 200 7.79 10.68 -6.98
N LYS A 201 6.95 11.69 -7.23
CA LYS A 201 5.68 11.88 -6.52
C LYS A 201 4.62 12.50 -7.42
N GLY A 202 3.37 12.13 -7.22
CA GLY A 202 2.22 12.67 -7.96
C GLY A 202 1.00 11.77 -7.86
N SER A 203 -0.07 12.13 -8.56
CA SER A 203 -1.21 11.22 -8.76
C SER A 203 -0.82 10.05 -9.67
N ALA A 204 -1.61 8.97 -9.66
CA ALA A 204 -1.39 7.80 -10.51
C ALA A 204 -1.26 8.18 -12.00
N ASN A 205 -2.14 9.06 -12.49
CA ASN A 205 -2.10 9.53 -13.88
C ASN A 205 -0.80 10.26 -14.20
N ARG A 206 -0.37 11.19 -13.32
CA ARG A 206 0.88 11.93 -13.51
C ARG A 206 2.11 11.02 -13.52
N ILE A 207 2.14 10.04 -12.62
CA ILE A 207 3.22 9.04 -12.58
C ILE A 207 3.24 8.22 -13.87
N LYS A 208 2.06 7.77 -14.34
CA LYS A 208 1.94 7.01 -15.59
C LYS A 208 2.38 7.86 -16.78
N GLU A 209 1.93 9.10 -16.90
CA GLU A 209 2.33 10.01 -17.98
C GLU A 209 3.85 10.27 -18.01
N GLN A 210 4.46 10.43 -16.85
CA GLN A 210 5.87 10.80 -16.75
C GLN A 210 6.83 9.61 -16.87
N TYR A 211 6.42 8.42 -16.41
CA TYR A 211 7.31 7.26 -16.27
C TYR A 211 6.86 6.01 -17.02
N ALA A 212 5.58 5.91 -17.44
CA ALA A 212 5.12 4.80 -18.24
C ALA A 212 5.57 5.01 -19.70
N GLN A 213 6.42 4.14 -20.19
CA GLN A 213 6.69 4.07 -21.61
C GLN A 213 5.48 3.39 -22.27
N ASN A 214 4.80 4.12 -23.15
CA ASN A 214 3.79 3.52 -24.02
C ASN A 214 4.50 2.64 -25.04
N PHE A 215 4.13 1.37 -25.12
CA PHE A 215 4.58 0.48 -26.18
C PHE A 215 3.39 -0.21 -26.84
N LEU A 216 3.51 -0.43 -28.13
CA LEU A 216 2.55 -1.21 -28.90
C LEU A 216 3.14 -2.60 -29.11
N LYS A 217 2.48 -3.62 -28.59
CA LYS A 217 2.85 -5.01 -28.81
C LYS A 217 2.16 -5.51 -30.07
N VAL A 218 2.94 -5.85 -31.08
CA VAL A 218 2.43 -6.29 -32.38
C VAL A 218 2.78 -7.75 -32.60
N PHE A 219 1.78 -8.53 -32.93
CA PHE A 219 1.92 -9.92 -33.32
C PHE A 219 1.74 -10.02 -34.84
N VAL A 220 2.74 -10.50 -35.54
CA VAL A 220 2.73 -10.65 -36.98
C VAL A 220 3.12 -12.07 -37.40
N THR A 221 2.65 -12.50 -38.54
CA THR A 221 3.03 -13.81 -39.11
C THR A 221 4.45 -13.80 -39.68
N ASP A 222 4.90 -12.64 -40.15
CA ASP A 222 6.29 -12.39 -40.59
C ASP A 222 6.72 -10.99 -40.12
N THR A 223 7.86 -10.93 -39.46
CA THR A 223 8.42 -9.69 -38.92
C THR A 223 9.30 -8.94 -39.88
N ALA A 224 9.72 -9.56 -41.01
CA ALA A 224 10.73 -8.99 -41.91
C ALA A 224 10.23 -7.69 -42.56
N ASP A 225 9.04 -7.72 -43.16
CA ASP A 225 8.46 -6.55 -43.84
C ASP A 225 8.16 -5.41 -42.85
N LEU A 226 7.63 -5.75 -41.65
CA LEU A 226 7.32 -4.75 -40.65
C LEU A 226 8.59 -4.11 -40.07
N LYS A 227 9.64 -4.88 -39.84
CA LYS A 227 10.94 -4.38 -39.40
C LYS A 227 11.57 -3.42 -40.40
N GLU A 228 11.41 -3.69 -41.69
CA GLU A 228 11.93 -2.81 -42.76
C GLU A 228 11.20 -1.47 -42.77
N ILE A 229 9.88 -1.48 -42.56
CA ILE A 229 9.07 -0.27 -42.46
C ILE A 229 9.39 0.53 -41.20
N LEU A 230 9.59 -0.14 -40.04
CA LEU A 230 9.84 0.52 -38.78
C LEU A 230 11.26 1.06 -38.60
N LYS A 231 12.27 0.47 -39.28
CA LYS A 231 13.69 0.82 -39.12
C LYS A 231 14.04 2.30 -39.32
N GLU A 232 13.27 3.02 -40.11
CA GLU A 232 13.57 4.40 -40.44
C GLU A 232 12.88 5.45 -39.59
N GLU A 233 11.80 5.10 -38.86
CA GLU A 233 10.96 6.10 -38.18
C GLU A 233 10.61 5.81 -36.70
N ILE A 234 10.60 4.55 -36.26
CA ILE A 234 10.08 4.19 -34.93
C ILE A 234 10.98 3.15 -34.25
N PRO A 235 11.47 3.39 -33.02
CA PRO A 235 12.26 2.42 -32.29
C PRO A 235 11.40 1.19 -31.93
N PHE A 236 11.95 0.00 -32.11
CA PHE A 236 11.30 -1.26 -31.74
C PHE A 236 12.30 -2.28 -31.18
N GLU A 237 11.76 -3.22 -30.39
CA GLU A 237 12.49 -4.35 -29.84
C GLU A 237 11.80 -5.67 -30.23
N GLU A 238 12.58 -6.68 -30.65
CA GLU A 238 12.07 -8.01 -30.89
C GLU A 238 12.09 -8.83 -29.62
N VAL A 239 10.91 -9.13 -29.08
CA VAL A 239 10.75 -9.87 -27.82
C VAL A 239 10.76 -11.38 -28.04
N ARG A 240 10.11 -11.83 -29.13
CA ARG A 240 10.04 -13.24 -29.56
C ARG A 240 9.89 -13.30 -31.09
N VAL A 241 10.04 -14.50 -31.62
CA VAL A 241 9.68 -14.76 -33.02
C VAL A 241 8.23 -14.34 -33.26
N ASN A 242 8.00 -13.45 -34.21
CA ASN A 242 6.69 -12.89 -34.55
C ASN A 242 6.08 -11.92 -33.51
N GLU A 243 6.88 -11.39 -32.58
CA GLU A 243 6.41 -10.45 -31.55
C GLU A 243 7.35 -9.25 -31.46
N LEU A 244 6.85 -8.07 -31.85
CA LEU A 244 7.59 -6.81 -31.79
C LEU A 244 6.99 -5.89 -30.73
N LEU A 245 7.86 -5.22 -29.97
CA LEU A 245 7.51 -4.14 -29.06
C LEU A 245 7.91 -2.82 -29.76
N ILE A 246 6.93 -2.01 -30.08
CA ILE A 246 7.12 -0.71 -30.73
C ILE A 246 7.01 0.38 -29.68
N HIS A 247 8.01 1.23 -29.58
CA HIS A 247 8.03 2.39 -28.69
C HIS A 247 7.68 3.65 -29.51
N PRO A 248 6.40 4.06 -29.57
CA PRO A 248 6.05 5.32 -30.24
C PRO A 248 6.72 6.45 -29.46
N GLU A 249 7.54 7.25 -30.12
CA GLU A 249 8.01 8.50 -29.52
C GLU A 249 6.79 9.33 -29.14
N THR A 250 6.72 9.74 -27.87
CA THR A 250 5.78 10.75 -27.44
C THR A 250 6.18 12.05 -28.10
N THR A 251 5.60 12.31 -29.28
CA THR A 251 5.66 13.64 -29.89
C THR A 251 4.94 14.59 -28.93
N GLU A 252 5.70 15.33 -28.14
CA GLU A 252 5.20 16.54 -27.50
C GLU A 252 4.56 17.42 -28.58
N LYS A 253 3.27 17.63 -28.46
CA LYS A 253 2.54 18.72 -29.10
C LYS A 253 1.87 19.56 -28.05
#